data_204fdc2e002a1be3b9913489eb726472
#
_entry.id   204fdc2e002a1be3b9913489eb726472
#
_cell.length_a   1.000
_cell.length_b   1.000
_cell.length_c   1.000
_cell.angle_alpha   90.00
_cell.angle_beta   90.00
_cell.angle_gamma   90.00
#
_symmetry.space_group_name_H-M   'P 1'
#
loop_
_entity.id
_entity.type
_entity.pdbx_description
1 polymer ?
#
loop_
_entity_poly.entity_id
_entity_poly.type
_entity_poly.pdbx_seq_one_letter_code
_entity_poly.pdbx_strand_id
1 'polypeptide(L)'
;RSMEAINTQSLRLLKLFGNTTSKRVTPSVGPEQEYFIVDREKYLKRKDLIFTGRTLFGAMPPKGQEMDDHYFGIIRERIAAYMRDVNKELWKLGVSAKTQHNEVAPAQHELAPIYAQCNIATDNNQLMMEVMKKVAYRHGLVCLLHEKPFAGVNGSGKHNNWSITTDDGINMLDPGKTPHENFQFLLVLGAIMKAVDKHADLLRESASDVGNDHRLGANEAPPAIISMFLGEQLEDVVMQLIDKGDATSSIQKGKLKTGASTLPDLNKDATDRNRTSPFAFTGNKFEFRMVGSSDSIAPANVVLNTIVAESFKEIADELEGSEDMQMAVHDMIKKLFTDHHRVVFNGNGYSDEWVAEAERRGLPNIKSMVEAVGSLVKPETVKMFEGFGVFTEAELKSRAEIKYEAYSKAINIEAKTMIDMAGKEIIPAIISYTTELANSVLSVKEAGADASVQADILTEVSGYLKEMKAASAKLAETVAT
;
A
#
# COMPACT_ATOMS: atom_id res chain seq x y z
N ARG A 1 -16.19 -5.30 15.75
CA ARG A 1 -15.64 -6.46 16.46
C ARG A 1 -14.13 -6.31 16.71
N SER A 2 -13.28 -6.12 15.70
CA SER A 2 -11.82 -5.97 15.87
C SER A 2 -11.42 -4.78 16.74
N MET A 3 -12.16 -3.66 16.67
CA MET A 3 -11.96 -2.50 17.53
C MET A 3 -12.25 -2.81 19.01
N GLU A 4 -13.22 -3.65 19.30
CA GLU A 4 -13.48 -4.09 20.69
C GLU A 4 -12.44 -5.09 21.18
N ALA A 5 -11.91 -5.96 20.30
CA ALA A 5 -10.82 -6.86 20.64
C ALA A 5 -9.58 -6.08 21.09
N ILE A 6 -9.13 -5.10 20.29
CA ILE A 6 -7.96 -4.29 20.65
C ILE A 6 -8.23 -3.38 21.85
N ASN A 7 -9.44 -2.81 21.99
CA ASN A 7 -9.85 -2.03 23.17
C ASN A 7 -9.67 -2.82 24.44
N THR A 8 -10.24 -4.02 24.50
CA THR A 8 -10.21 -4.88 25.69
C THR A 8 -8.78 -5.23 26.09
N GLN A 9 -7.95 -5.63 25.15
CA GLN A 9 -6.59 -6.06 25.44
C GLN A 9 -5.65 -4.89 25.74
N SER A 10 -5.85 -3.75 25.10
CA SER A 10 -5.10 -2.51 25.41
C SER A 10 -5.36 -2.04 26.84
N LEU A 11 -6.61 -2.07 27.29
CA LEU A 11 -6.95 -1.70 28.68
C LEU A 11 -6.32 -2.66 29.70
N ARG A 12 -6.19 -3.95 29.38
CA ARG A 12 -5.46 -4.90 30.23
C ARG A 12 -3.99 -4.51 30.37
N LEU A 13 -3.31 -4.23 29.23
CA LEU A 13 -1.92 -3.77 29.24
C LEU A 13 -1.75 -2.48 30.04
N LEU A 14 -2.60 -1.48 29.82
CA LEU A 14 -2.51 -0.20 30.53
C LEU A 14 -2.64 -0.36 32.05
N LYS A 15 -3.46 -1.31 32.52
CA LYS A 15 -3.59 -1.62 33.95
C LYS A 15 -2.28 -2.13 34.56
N LEU A 16 -1.43 -2.85 33.82
CA LEU A 16 -0.12 -3.29 34.30
C LEU A 16 0.79 -2.12 34.65
N PHE A 17 0.60 -0.96 34.00
CA PHE A 17 1.30 0.28 34.27
C PHE A 17 0.56 1.19 35.29
N GLY A 18 -0.46 0.66 35.98
CA GLY A 18 -1.22 1.42 36.99
C GLY A 18 -2.22 2.42 36.43
N ASN A 19 -2.52 2.35 35.13
CA ASN A 19 -3.56 3.20 34.54
C ASN A 19 -4.94 2.73 35.00
N THR A 20 -5.63 3.59 35.75
CA THR A 20 -6.99 3.37 36.25
C THR A 20 -7.99 4.38 35.73
N THR A 21 -7.55 5.35 34.92
CA THR A 21 -8.38 6.46 34.42
C THR A 21 -8.99 6.17 33.06
N SER A 22 -8.24 5.57 32.17
CA SER A 22 -8.70 5.24 30.81
C SER A 22 -9.79 4.16 30.85
N LYS A 23 -10.90 4.41 30.16
CA LYS A 23 -12.06 3.51 30.10
C LYS A 23 -12.21 2.87 28.72
N ARG A 24 -11.61 3.48 27.71
CA ARG A 24 -11.66 3.01 26.34
C ARG A 24 -10.35 3.30 25.61
N VAL A 25 -9.95 2.36 24.75
CA VAL A 25 -8.88 2.56 23.75
C VAL A 25 -9.49 2.40 22.37
N THR A 26 -9.20 3.35 21.50
CA THR A 26 -9.78 3.39 20.16
C THR A 26 -8.67 3.41 19.11
N PRO A 27 -8.66 2.45 18.16
CA PRO A 27 -7.81 2.55 17.01
C PRO A 27 -8.32 3.63 16.06
N SER A 28 -7.41 4.45 15.58
CA SER A 28 -7.66 5.50 14.58
C SER A 28 -6.85 5.25 13.32
N VAL A 29 -7.35 5.73 12.18
CA VAL A 29 -6.65 5.64 10.91
C VAL A 29 -6.88 6.89 10.06
N GLY A 30 -5.82 7.31 9.35
CA GLY A 30 -5.87 8.33 8.31
C GLY A 30 -5.37 7.74 7.01
N PRO A 31 -6.26 7.37 6.07
CA PRO A 31 -5.85 6.84 4.77
C PRO A 31 -5.47 7.97 3.81
N GLU A 32 -4.34 7.84 3.15
CA GLU A 32 -3.88 8.74 2.09
C GLU A 32 -4.30 8.16 0.74
N GLN A 33 -5.34 8.71 0.12
CA GLN A 33 -5.90 8.19 -1.13
C GLN A 33 -5.17 8.71 -2.34
N GLU A 34 -4.36 7.88 -2.97
CA GLU A 34 -3.77 8.16 -4.27
C GLU A 34 -4.74 7.79 -5.42
N TYR A 35 -4.64 8.53 -6.52
CA TYR A 35 -5.51 8.34 -7.69
C TYR A 35 -4.93 8.98 -8.94
N PHE A 36 -5.39 8.55 -10.12
CA PHE A 36 -5.08 9.20 -11.39
C PHE A 36 -6.28 9.96 -11.93
N ILE A 37 -6.01 11.08 -12.60
CA ILE A 37 -7.03 11.86 -13.32
C ILE A 37 -6.70 11.86 -14.81
N VAL A 38 -7.64 11.41 -15.61
CA VAL A 38 -7.52 11.40 -17.07
C VAL A 38 -8.65 12.15 -17.74
N ASP A 39 -8.39 12.63 -18.95
CA ASP A 39 -9.41 13.29 -19.77
C ASP A 39 -10.50 12.29 -20.19
N ARG A 40 -11.78 12.65 -19.97
CA ARG A 40 -12.92 11.75 -20.26
C ARG A 40 -13.03 11.39 -21.74
N GLU A 41 -12.74 12.32 -22.66
CA GLU A 41 -12.82 12.01 -24.08
C GLU A 41 -11.76 10.99 -24.52
N LYS A 42 -10.59 11.06 -23.90
CA LYS A 42 -9.51 10.07 -24.13
C LYS A 42 -9.88 8.71 -23.51
N TYR A 43 -10.40 8.73 -22.28
CA TYR A 43 -10.85 7.52 -21.58
C TYR A 43 -11.90 6.76 -22.35
N LEU A 44 -12.91 7.45 -22.92
CA LEU A 44 -14.00 6.81 -23.67
C LEU A 44 -13.53 6.13 -24.98
N LYS A 45 -12.31 6.40 -25.45
CA LYS A 45 -11.69 5.72 -26.59
C LYS A 45 -10.84 4.51 -26.20
N ARG A 46 -10.75 4.19 -24.91
CA ARG A 46 -9.89 3.13 -24.38
C ARG A 46 -10.72 2.07 -23.65
N LYS A 47 -11.04 0.99 -24.37
CA LYS A 47 -11.82 -0.13 -23.81
C LYS A 47 -11.15 -0.77 -22.60
N ASP A 48 -9.81 -0.89 -22.62
CA ASP A 48 -9.05 -1.41 -21.51
C ASP A 48 -9.24 -0.58 -20.22
N LEU A 49 -9.13 0.73 -20.30
CA LEU A 49 -9.40 1.61 -19.14
C LEU A 49 -10.85 1.51 -18.66
N ILE A 50 -11.82 1.35 -19.58
CA ILE A 50 -13.25 1.25 -19.25
C ILE A 50 -13.55 -0.07 -18.53
N PHE A 51 -13.07 -1.19 -19.05
CA PHE A 51 -13.44 -2.52 -18.57
C PHE A 51 -12.53 -3.07 -17.49
N THR A 52 -11.24 -2.66 -17.48
CA THR A 52 -10.24 -3.21 -16.56
C THR A 52 -9.62 -2.18 -15.61
N GLY A 53 -9.86 -0.88 -15.86
CA GLY A 53 -9.26 0.20 -15.06
C GLY A 53 -7.78 0.47 -15.37
N ARG A 54 -7.14 -0.32 -16.25
CA ARG A 54 -5.73 -0.16 -16.63
C ARG A 54 -5.50 -0.31 -18.13
N THR A 55 -4.40 0.24 -18.63
CA THR A 55 -3.99 0.04 -20.02
C THR A 55 -3.45 -1.37 -20.23
N LEU A 56 -3.96 -2.09 -21.21
CA LEU A 56 -3.48 -3.41 -21.63
C LEU A 56 -2.52 -3.30 -22.84
N PHE A 57 -2.70 -2.26 -23.64
CA PHE A 57 -1.85 -1.91 -24.76
C PHE A 57 -1.45 -0.43 -24.72
N GLY A 58 -0.28 -0.10 -25.22
CA GLY A 58 0.17 1.27 -25.35
C GLY A 58 1.68 1.37 -25.51
N ALA A 59 2.14 2.51 -25.99
CA ALA A 59 3.56 2.85 -26.02
C ALA A 59 3.92 3.71 -24.82
N MET A 60 5.14 3.50 -24.30
CA MET A 60 5.71 4.37 -23.28
C MET A 60 6.00 5.75 -23.88
N PRO A 61 5.68 6.84 -23.15
CA PRO A 61 6.11 8.17 -23.59
C PRO A 61 7.64 8.30 -23.49
N PRO A 62 8.26 9.21 -24.26
CA PRO A 62 9.70 9.44 -24.20
C PRO A 62 10.16 9.98 -22.84
N LYS A 63 9.28 10.58 -22.07
CA LYS A 63 9.51 11.02 -20.71
C LYS A 63 8.34 10.57 -19.84
N GLY A 64 8.66 9.85 -18.77
CA GLY A 64 7.71 9.44 -17.72
C GLY A 64 7.79 10.36 -16.50
N GLN A 65 8.41 9.88 -15.43
CA GLN A 65 8.51 10.56 -14.13
C GLN A 65 9.96 10.88 -13.69
N GLU A 66 10.93 10.79 -14.59
CA GLU A 66 12.38 10.76 -14.31
C GLU A 66 12.90 11.99 -13.55
N MET A 67 12.28 13.13 -13.69
CA MET A 67 12.71 14.37 -13.04
C MET A 67 11.82 14.77 -11.86
N ASP A 68 10.86 13.95 -11.49
CA ASP A 68 9.84 14.24 -10.46
C ASP A 68 9.14 15.61 -10.66
N ASP A 69 9.13 16.11 -11.87
CA ASP A 69 8.64 17.46 -12.20
C ASP A 69 7.11 17.58 -12.09
N HIS A 70 6.38 16.48 -12.07
CA HIS A 70 4.97 16.49 -11.69
C HIS A 70 4.80 16.67 -10.18
N TYR A 71 5.56 15.95 -9.37
CA TYR A 71 5.50 16.02 -7.91
C TYR A 71 5.85 17.42 -7.38
N PHE A 72 6.95 18.01 -7.90
CA PHE A 72 7.38 19.36 -7.52
C PHE A 72 6.71 20.47 -8.33
N GLY A 73 5.87 20.12 -9.30
CA GLY A 73 5.18 21.06 -10.16
C GLY A 73 3.93 21.66 -9.56
N ILE A 74 3.39 22.67 -10.24
CA ILE A 74 2.11 23.29 -9.87
C ILE A 74 0.94 22.37 -10.23
N ILE A 75 -0.12 22.39 -9.44
CA ILE A 75 -1.40 21.78 -9.80
C ILE A 75 -2.05 22.63 -10.90
N ARG A 76 -2.32 22.02 -12.06
CA ARG A 76 -2.93 22.70 -13.19
C ARG A 76 -4.33 23.21 -12.82
N GLU A 77 -4.72 24.37 -13.32
CA GLU A 77 -5.97 25.06 -12.96
C GLU A 77 -7.22 24.15 -13.05
N ARG A 78 -7.36 23.37 -14.13
CA ARG A 78 -8.46 22.44 -14.31
C ARG A 78 -8.52 21.38 -13.21
N ILE A 79 -7.36 20.88 -12.78
CA ILE A 79 -7.25 19.89 -11.70
C ILE A 79 -7.50 20.56 -10.35
N ALA A 80 -6.97 21.74 -10.12
CA ALA A 80 -7.24 22.51 -8.89
C ALA A 80 -8.74 22.83 -8.73
N ALA A 81 -9.45 23.12 -9.82
CA ALA A 81 -10.90 23.31 -9.81
C ALA A 81 -11.64 22.04 -9.40
N TYR A 82 -11.25 20.90 -9.97
CA TYR A 82 -11.77 19.57 -9.57
C TYR A 82 -11.51 19.29 -8.09
N MET A 83 -10.28 19.43 -7.63
CA MET A 83 -9.89 19.19 -6.22
C MET A 83 -10.68 20.06 -5.25
N ARG A 84 -10.85 21.35 -5.57
CA ARG A 84 -11.66 22.27 -4.77
C ARG A 84 -13.12 21.83 -4.64
N ASP A 85 -13.71 21.33 -5.73
CA ASP A 85 -15.10 20.90 -5.71
C ASP A 85 -15.25 19.54 -4.99
N VAL A 86 -14.27 18.64 -5.11
CA VAL A 86 -14.21 17.42 -4.27
C VAL A 86 -14.20 17.77 -2.80
N ASN A 87 -13.34 18.70 -2.36
CA ASN A 87 -13.30 19.13 -0.96
C ASN A 87 -14.65 19.69 -0.48
N LYS A 88 -15.30 20.53 -1.28
CA LYS A 88 -16.60 21.12 -0.92
C LYS A 88 -17.69 20.05 -0.75
N GLU A 89 -17.75 19.06 -1.64
CA GLU A 89 -18.72 17.97 -1.54
C GLU A 89 -18.43 17.09 -0.32
N LEU A 90 -17.16 16.78 -0.05
CA LEU A 90 -16.75 15.99 1.13
C LEU A 90 -17.07 16.72 2.43
N TRP A 91 -16.80 18.00 2.53
CA TRP A 91 -17.11 18.80 3.73
C TRP A 91 -18.61 18.85 4.03
N LYS A 92 -19.47 18.94 2.99
CA LYS A 92 -20.93 18.84 3.14
C LYS A 92 -21.38 17.51 3.73
N LEU A 93 -20.61 16.44 3.50
CA LEU A 93 -20.86 15.09 4.02
C LEU A 93 -20.18 14.86 5.39
N GLY A 94 -19.48 15.86 5.94
CA GLY A 94 -18.78 15.75 7.20
C GLY A 94 -17.41 15.06 7.10
N VAL A 95 -16.90 14.79 5.89
CA VAL A 95 -15.58 14.21 5.68
C VAL A 95 -14.55 15.32 5.63
N SER A 96 -13.60 15.30 6.58
CA SER A 96 -12.55 16.30 6.74
C SER A 96 -11.39 16.10 5.76
N ALA A 97 -11.63 16.22 4.46
CA ALA A 97 -10.59 16.25 3.44
C ALA A 97 -9.72 17.51 3.61
N LYS A 98 -8.41 17.36 3.62
CA LYS A 98 -7.49 18.45 3.96
C LYS A 98 -6.37 18.63 2.96
N THR A 99 -5.57 17.63 2.70
CA THR A 99 -4.36 17.73 1.88
C THR A 99 -4.64 17.20 0.49
N GLN A 100 -4.24 17.97 -0.52
CA GLN A 100 -4.26 17.56 -1.93
C GLN A 100 -2.98 18.05 -2.58
N HIS A 101 -2.29 17.17 -3.29
CA HIS A 101 -1.06 17.48 -4.02
C HIS A 101 -0.88 16.55 -5.22
N ASN A 102 0.13 16.87 -6.05
CA ASN A 102 0.57 15.99 -7.11
C ASN A 102 1.42 14.86 -6.55
N GLU A 103 1.29 13.68 -7.14
CA GLU A 103 2.18 12.55 -6.95
C GLU A 103 3.25 12.46 -8.06
N VAL A 104 4.17 11.47 -7.96
CA VAL A 104 5.33 11.38 -8.86
C VAL A 104 4.93 11.04 -10.29
N ALA A 105 3.99 10.11 -10.48
CA ALA A 105 3.56 9.73 -11.82
C ALA A 105 2.76 10.85 -12.51
N PRO A 106 2.91 11.03 -13.83
CA PRO A 106 2.09 11.98 -14.57
C PRO A 106 0.60 11.74 -14.38
N ALA A 107 -0.14 12.80 -14.08
CA ALA A 107 -1.58 12.80 -13.80
C ALA A 107 -2.00 12.04 -12.52
N GLN A 108 -1.07 11.74 -11.64
CA GLN A 108 -1.34 11.16 -10.32
C GLN A 108 -1.41 12.24 -9.24
N HIS A 109 -2.34 12.06 -8.32
CA HIS A 109 -2.62 12.98 -7.22
C HIS A 109 -2.96 12.22 -5.95
N GLU A 110 -2.93 12.91 -4.81
CA GLU A 110 -3.32 12.36 -3.51
C GLU A 110 -4.33 13.26 -2.80
N LEU A 111 -5.23 12.62 -2.06
CA LEU A 111 -6.14 13.26 -1.12
C LEU A 111 -6.01 12.61 0.25
N ALA A 112 -5.59 13.37 1.26
CA ALA A 112 -5.49 12.91 2.63
C ALA A 112 -6.53 13.60 3.53
N PRO A 113 -7.44 12.86 4.19
CA PRO A 113 -8.34 13.37 5.20
C PRO A 113 -7.64 13.49 6.57
N ILE A 114 -8.25 14.23 7.50
CA ILE A 114 -7.89 14.13 8.91
C ILE A 114 -8.26 12.72 9.40
N TYR A 115 -7.39 12.11 10.20
CA TYR A 115 -7.63 10.78 10.77
C TYR A 115 -8.88 10.75 11.66
N ALA A 116 -9.52 9.61 11.72
CA ALA A 116 -10.69 9.35 12.56
C ALA A 116 -10.63 7.93 13.14
N GLN A 117 -11.60 7.58 13.99
CA GLN A 117 -11.78 6.20 14.44
C GLN A 117 -11.88 5.27 13.23
N CYS A 118 -11.30 4.07 13.33
CA CYS A 118 -11.14 3.16 12.19
C CYS A 118 -12.44 2.89 11.41
N ASN A 119 -13.59 2.70 12.08
CA ASN A 119 -14.88 2.49 11.40
C ASN A 119 -15.32 3.74 10.63
N ILE A 120 -15.26 4.92 11.26
CA ILE A 120 -15.64 6.19 10.63
C ILE A 120 -14.70 6.52 9.46
N ALA A 121 -13.40 6.34 9.65
CA ALA A 121 -12.41 6.56 8.59
C ALA A 121 -12.63 5.62 7.39
N THR A 122 -13.05 4.37 7.65
CA THR A 122 -13.39 3.41 6.61
C THR A 122 -14.61 3.87 5.80
N ASP A 123 -15.68 4.27 6.48
CA ASP A 123 -16.90 4.78 5.82
C ASP A 123 -16.61 6.07 5.05
N ASN A 124 -15.85 7.00 5.65
CA ASN A 124 -15.41 8.22 5.01
C ASN A 124 -14.60 7.95 3.73
N ASN A 125 -13.70 6.96 3.74
CA ASN A 125 -12.91 6.62 2.57
C ASN A 125 -13.79 6.07 1.43
N GLN A 126 -14.82 5.26 1.72
CA GLN A 126 -15.77 4.82 0.70
C GLN A 126 -16.54 6.00 0.08
N LEU A 127 -17.00 6.94 0.92
CA LEU A 127 -17.62 8.18 0.44
C LEU A 127 -16.67 9.03 -0.41
N MET A 128 -15.41 9.15 0.02
CA MET A 128 -14.38 9.86 -0.75
C MET A 128 -14.22 9.29 -2.15
N MET A 129 -14.05 7.97 -2.27
CA MET A 129 -13.88 7.29 -3.56
C MET A 129 -15.06 7.56 -4.50
N GLU A 130 -16.28 7.52 -3.98
CA GLU A 130 -17.50 7.79 -4.75
C GLU A 130 -17.61 9.25 -5.18
N VAL A 131 -17.35 10.18 -4.25
CA VAL A 131 -17.39 11.64 -4.53
C VAL A 131 -16.35 12.02 -5.56
N MET A 132 -15.11 11.52 -5.43
CA MET A 132 -14.01 11.77 -6.38
C MET A 132 -14.41 11.39 -7.81
N LYS A 133 -14.99 10.19 -8.01
CA LYS A 133 -15.47 9.75 -9.32
C LYS A 133 -16.57 10.65 -9.88
N LYS A 134 -17.58 10.96 -9.07
CA LYS A 134 -18.74 11.80 -9.49
C LYS A 134 -18.32 13.23 -9.84
N VAL A 135 -17.46 13.83 -9.04
CA VAL A 135 -16.98 15.19 -9.30
C VAL A 135 -16.06 15.23 -10.52
N ALA A 136 -15.18 14.25 -10.71
CA ALA A 136 -14.35 14.15 -11.91
C ALA A 136 -15.21 14.17 -13.18
N TYR A 137 -16.30 13.41 -13.19
CA TYR A 137 -17.20 13.36 -14.33
C TYR A 137 -17.84 14.71 -14.67
N ARG A 138 -18.18 15.54 -13.66
CA ARG A 138 -18.70 16.92 -13.84
C ARG A 138 -17.67 17.84 -14.48
N HIS A 139 -16.37 17.60 -14.25
CA HIS A 139 -15.25 18.36 -14.81
C HIS A 139 -14.76 17.86 -16.17
N GLY A 140 -15.46 16.89 -16.81
CA GLY A 140 -15.01 16.25 -18.05
C GLY A 140 -13.75 15.40 -17.85
N LEU A 141 -13.54 14.88 -16.65
CA LEU A 141 -12.45 14.06 -16.22
C LEU A 141 -12.96 12.67 -15.79
N VAL A 142 -12.03 11.72 -15.61
CA VAL A 142 -12.29 10.43 -14.98
C VAL A 142 -11.24 10.21 -13.90
N CYS A 143 -11.69 9.87 -12.69
CA CYS A 143 -10.84 9.47 -11.59
C CYS A 143 -10.63 7.95 -11.65
N LEU A 144 -9.38 7.53 -11.85
CA LEU A 144 -8.97 6.13 -11.84
C LEU A 144 -8.45 5.79 -10.44
N LEU A 145 -9.09 4.81 -9.82
CA LEU A 145 -8.69 4.27 -8.51
C LEU A 145 -8.00 2.90 -8.62
N HIS A 146 -7.66 2.47 -9.83
CA HIS A 146 -6.89 1.24 -10.04
C HIS A 146 -5.48 1.39 -9.51
N GLU A 147 -4.90 0.32 -8.96
CA GLU A 147 -3.59 0.29 -8.33
C GLU A 147 -2.44 0.57 -9.31
N LYS A 148 -2.58 0.13 -10.57
CA LYS A 148 -1.58 0.31 -11.62
C LYS A 148 -2.23 0.61 -12.98
N PRO A 149 -2.83 1.79 -13.16
CA PRO A 149 -3.50 2.12 -14.44
C PRO A 149 -2.54 2.17 -15.62
N PHE A 150 -1.28 2.52 -15.37
CA PHE A 150 -0.25 2.70 -16.40
C PHE A 150 1.03 1.97 -16.00
N ALA A 151 1.52 1.09 -16.87
CA ALA A 151 2.77 0.40 -16.66
C ALA A 151 3.97 1.36 -16.71
N GLY A 152 5.06 1.05 -16.00
CA GLY A 152 6.32 1.78 -16.04
C GLY A 152 6.39 3.08 -15.22
N VAL A 153 5.29 3.49 -14.57
CA VAL A 153 5.24 4.63 -13.65
C VAL A 153 4.68 4.20 -12.29
N ASN A 154 4.71 5.06 -11.28
CA ASN A 154 4.15 4.76 -9.96
C ASN A 154 2.69 4.29 -10.06
N GLY A 155 2.33 3.34 -9.21
CA GLY A 155 0.95 2.95 -8.97
C GLY A 155 0.32 3.77 -7.85
N SER A 156 -0.96 3.53 -7.58
CA SER A 156 -1.73 4.21 -6.53
C SER A 156 -2.13 3.25 -5.42
N GLY A 157 -1.99 3.69 -4.20
CA GLY A 157 -2.39 2.98 -2.99
C GLY A 157 -3.13 3.85 -2.00
N LYS A 158 -3.23 3.33 -0.78
CA LYS A 158 -3.69 4.05 0.41
C LYS A 158 -2.71 3.76 1.53
N HIS A 159 -1.95 4.76 1.95
CA HIS A 159 -1.13 4.63 3.14
C HIS A 159 -2.04 4.74 4.37
N ASN A 160 -2.15 3.67 5.14
CA ASN A 160 -2.95 3.66 6.36
C ASN A 160 -2.11 4.10 7.55
N ASN A 161 -2.29 5.33 7.98
CA ASN A 161 -1.69 5.87 9.20
C ASN A 161 -2.49 5.41 10.42
N TRP A 162 -2.09 4.29 11.02
CA TRP A 162 -2.78 3.64 12.12
C TRP A 162 -2.16 3.97 13.48
N SER A 163 -3.01 4.25 14.48
CA SER A 163 -2.61 4.51 15.88
C SER A 163 -3.68 4.04 16.84
N ILE A 164 -3.34 3.93 18.12
CA ILE A 164 -4.24 3.56 19.22
C ILE A 164 -4.17 4.61 20.33
N THR A 165 -5.32 5.14 20.71
CA THR A 165 -5.40 6.25 21.65
C THR A 165 -6.49 5.98 22.69
N THR A 166 -6.23 6.33 23.95
CA THR A 166 -7.19 6.24 25.04
C THR A 166 -8.23 7.37 24.97
N ASP A 167 -9.36 7.21 25.67
CA ASP A 167 -10.41 8.21 25.75
C ASP A 167 -9.99 9.48 26.53
N ASP A 168 -8.96 9.39 27.36
CA ASP A 168 -8.32 10.53 28.04
C ASP A 168 -7.09 11.10 27.32
N GLY A 169 -6.84 10.66 26.07
CA GLY A 169 -5.91 11.30 25.14
C GLY A 169 -4.48 10.76 25.13
N ILE A 170 -4.22 9.62 25.77
CA ILE A 170 -2.90 8.97 25.73
C ILE A 170 -2.75 8.20 24.41
N ASN A 171 -1.83 8.60 23.56
CA ASN A 171 -1.43 7.81 22.40
C ASN A 171 -0.43 6.73 22.83
N MET A 172 -0.80 5.47 22.72
CA MET A 172 0.05 4.34 23.12
C MET A 172 1.27 4.14 22.24
N LEU A 173 1.31 4.82 21.07
CA LEU A 173 2.44 4.83 20.13
C LEU A 173 3.29 6.09 20.23
N ASP A 174 3.11 6.92 21.26
CA ASP A 174 3.96 8.08 21.49
C ASP A 174 5.22 7.66 22.30
N PRO A 175 6.42 7.69 21.69
CA PRO A 175 7.66 7.35 22.38
C PRO A 175 8.05 8.36 23.46
N GLY A 176 7.48 9.57 23.43
CA GLY A 176 7.88 10.66 24.30
C GLY A 176 9.26 11.24 23.92
N LYS A 177 9.83 11.99 24.87
CA LYS A 177 11.15 12.62 24.68
C LYS A 177 12.33 11.67 24.95
N THR A 178 12.12 10.68 25.79
CA THR A 178 13.10 9.66 26.21
C THR A 178 12.54 8.26 25.95
N PRO A 179 12.54 7.79 24.68
CA PRO A 179 11.95 6.48 24.33
C PRO A 179 12.51 5.32 25.13
N HIS A 180 13.79 5.35 25.49
CA HIS A 180 14.46 4.30 26.26
C HIS A 180 13.96 4.18 27.72
N GLU A 181 13.31 5.20 28.28
CA GLU A 181 12.70 5.20 29.62
C GLU A 181 11.19 4.91 29.57
N ASN A 182 10.56 4.91 28.38
CA ASN A 182 9.12 4.71 28.24
C ASN A 182 8.78 3.23 28.07
N PHE A 183 8.79 2.47 29.16
CA PHE A 183 8.52 1.03 29.14
C PHE A 183 7.13 0.67 28.62
N GLN A 184 6.12 1.51 28.82
CA GLN A 184 4.79 1.30 28.24
C GLN A 184 4.85 1.32 26.72
N PHE A 185 5.50 2.35 26.15
CA PHE A 185 5.70 2.44 24.70
C PHE A 185 6.54 1.27 24.16
N LEU A 186 7.64 0.93 24.83
CA LEU A 186 8.51 -0.18 24.41
C LEU A 186 7.80 -1.54 24.44
N LEU A 187 6.96 -1.79 25.44
CA LEU A 187 6.14 -3.00 25.50
C LEU A 187 5.14 -3.04 24.35
N VAL A 188 4.46 -1.93 24.07
CA VAL A 188 3.51 -1.82 22.96
C VAL A 188 4.22 -2.00 21.62
N LEU A 189 5.40 -1.40 21.42
CA LEU A 189 6.24 -1.59 20.23
C LEU A 189 6.63 -3.06 20.04
N GLY A 190 7.13 -3.71 21.08
CA GLY A 190 7.50 -5.13 21.04
C GLY A 190 6.31 -6.04 20.75
N ALA A 191 5.13 -5.71 21.30
CA ALA A 191 3.90 -6.43 21.02
C ALA A 191 3.46 -6.31 19.55
N ILE A 192 3.60 -5.14 18.96
CA ILE A 192 3.31 -4.92 17.53
C ILE A 192 4.35 -5.66 16.66
N MET A 193 5.63 -5.64 17.03
CA MET A 193 6.66 -6.43 16.34
C MET A 193 6.30 -7.93 16.35
N LYS A 194 5.90 -8.47 17.49
CA LYS A 194 5.42 -9.87 17.60
C LYS A 194 4.21 -10.13 16.71
N ALA A 195 3.22 -9.25 16.73
CA ALA A 195 2.01 -9.38 15.92
C ALA A 195 2.32 -9.43 14.42
N VAL A 196 3.15 -8.50 13.95
CA VAL A 196 3.54 -8.39 12.52
C VAL A 196 4.42 -9.56 12.10
N ASP A 197 5.37 -9.98 12.92
CA ASP A 197 6.24 -11.13 12.65
C ASP A 197 5.45 -12.45 12.59
N LYS A 198 4.55 -12.67 13.56
CA LYS A 198 3.74 -13.91 13.66
C LYS A 198 2.71 -14.01 12.52
N HIS A 199 2.14 -12.91 12.10
CA HIS A 199 1.03 -12.84 11.13
C HIS A 199 1.38 -12.05 9.86
N ALA A 200 2.65 -12.08 9.44
CA ALA A 200 3.12 -11.37 8.25
C ALA A 200 2.35 -11.76 6.98
N ASP A 201 2.03 -13.04 6.82
CA ASP A 201 1.26 -13.59 5.71
C ASP A 201 -0.18 -13.09 5.70
N LEU A 202 -0.84 -13.07 6.85
CA LEU A 202 -2.21 -12.56 6.99
C LEU A 202 -2.26 -11.03 6.77
N LEU A 203 -1.26 -10.29 7.26
CA LEU A 203 -1.16 -8.85 7.02
C LEU A 203 -0.94 -8.56 5.53
N ARG A 204 -0.10 -9.37 4.83
CA ARG A 204 0.04 -9.28 3.37
C ARG A 204 -1.27 -9.61 2.65
N GLU A 205 -2.01 -10.62 3.11
CA GLU A 205 -3.31 -10.99 2.55
C GLU A 205 -4.32 -9.84 2.65
N SER A 206 -4.31 -9.11 3.77
CA SER A 206 -5.25 -8.00 4.02
C SER A 206 -5.18 -6.87 3.00
N ALA A 207 -4.11 -6.79 2.22
CA ALA A 207 -3.88 -5.86 1.13
C ALA A 207 -3.75 -6.57 -0.22
N SER A 208 -4.26 -7.80 -0.37
CA SER A 208 -4.19 -8.55 -1.61
C SER A 208 -5.37 -8.25 -2.52
N ASP A 209 -5.04 -7.80 -3.73
CA ASP A 209 -5.94 -7.49 -4.82
C ASP A 209 -5.23 -7.72 -6.16
N VAL A 210 -6.00 -7.94 -7.24
CA VAL A 210 -5.48 -8.15 -8.60
C VAL A 210 -4.64 -6.96 -9.05
N GLY A 211 -5.11 -5.75 -8.81
CA GLY A 211 -4.40 -4.52 -9.15
C GLY A 211 -3.09 -4.37 -8.37
N ASN A 212 -3.08 -4.77 -7.11
CA ASN A 212 -1.90 -4.75 -6.26
C ASN A 212 -0.81 -5.72 -6.71
N ASP A 213 -1.16 -6.84 -7.32
CA ASP A 213 -0.17 -7.75 -7.93
C ASP A 213 0.65 -7.05 -9.02
N HIS A 214 0.08 -6.04 -9.70
CA HIS A 214 0.79 -5.20 -10.67
C HIS A 214 1.54 -4.02 -10.06
N ARG A 215 1.15 -3.58 -8.86
CA ARG A 215 1.71 -2.38 -8.19
C ARG A 215 2.90 -2.71 -7.30
N LEU A 216 2.81 -3.76 -6.47
CA LEU A 216 3.78 -4.03 -5.40
C LEU A 216 5.18 -4.34 -5.94
N GLY A 217 6.20 -3.89 -5.20
CA GLY A 217 7.60 -4.24 -5.42
C GLY A 217 8.42 -3.23 -6.22
N ALA A 218 7.84 -2.09 -6.64
CA ALA A 218 8.56 -1.04 -7.34
C ALA A 218 7.81 0.30 -7.29
N ASN A 219 8.50 1.39 -7.62
CA ASN A 219 7.88 2.70 -7.83
C ASN A 219 7.04 3.16 -6.62
N GLU A 220 7.66 3.27 -5.45
CA GLU A 220 7.09 3.67 -4.16
C GLU A 220 6.06 2.69 -3.56
N ALA A 221 5.72 1.60 -4.23
CA ALA A 221 4.93 0.52 -3.65
C ALA A 221 5.84 -0.48 -2.92
N PRO A 222 5.52 -0.88 -1.67
CA PRO A 222 6.37 -1.78 -0.89
C PRO A 222 6.50 -3.15 -1.55
N PRO A 223 7.58 -3.91 -1.26
CA PRO A 223 7.71 -5.29 -1.70
C PRO A 223 6.68 -6.19 -1.03
N ALA A 224 6.46 -7.39 -1.59
CA ALA A 224 5.53 -8.38 -1.05
C ALA A 224 6.00 -9.05 0.26
N ILE A 225 7.14 -8.62 0.80
CA ILE A 225 7.69 -9.06 2.09
C ILE A 225 7.26 -8.07 3.16
N ILE A 226 6.55 -8.54 4.17
CA ILE A 226 6.22 -7.69 5.32
C ILE A 226 7.47 -7.51 6.19
N SER A 227 7.87 -6.26 6.38
CA SER A 227 8.92 -5.84 7.29
C SER A 227 8.53 -4.53 7.98
N MET A 228 9.19 -4.22 9.10
CA MET A 228 8.93 -3.01 9.88
C MET A 228 10.14 -2.06 9.79
N PHE A 229 9.86 -0.80 9.52
CA PHE A 229 10.82 0.28 9.64
C PHE A 229 10.61 1.01 10.98
N LEU A 230 11.65 1.13 11.79
CA LEU A 230 11.60 1.82 13.07
C LEU A 230 12.32 3.17 13.06
N GLY A 231 13.26 3.36 12.15
CA GLY A 231 14.18 4.47 12.11
C GLY A 231 15.35 4.32 13.09
N GLU A 232 16.41 5.11 12.88
CA GLU A 232 17.69 4.96 13.59
C GLU A 232 17.55 5.06 15.13
N GLN A 233 16.71 5.98 15.61
CA GLN A 233 16.55 6.22 17.05
C GLN A 233 15.95 5.03 17.80
N LEU A 234 14.86 4.46 17.27
CA LEU A 234 14.19 3.34 17.94
C LEU A 234 14.96 2.05 17.74
N GLU A 235 15.57 1.85 16.57
CA GLU A 235 16.42 0.68 16.36
C GLU A 235 17.62 0.66 17.31
N ASP A 236 18.26 1.81 17.56
CA ASP A 236 19.33 1.90 18.55
C ASP A 236 18.86 1.49 19.95
N VAL A 237 17.67 1.94 20.39
CA VAL A 237 17.08 1.53 21.68
C VAL A 237 16.80 0.04 21.72
N VAL A 238 16.22 -0.52 20.65
CA VAL A 238 15.93 -1.95 20.53
C VAL A 238 17.21 -2.77 20.60
N MET A 239 18.26 -2.36 19.87
CA MET A 239 19.54 -3.06 19.86
C MET A 239 20.26 -2.98 21.21
N GLN A 240 20.18 -1.85 21.93
CA GLN A 240 20.74 -1.74 23.29
C GLN A 240 20.08 -2.77 24.22
N LEU A 241 18.75 -2.91 24.16
CA LEU A 241 18.01 -3.89 24.98
C LEU A 241 18.36 -5.34 24.61
N ILE A 242 18.53 -5.64 23.32
CA ILE A 242 18.93 -6.98 22.87
C ILE A 242 20.36 -7.32 23.32
N ASP A 243 21.33 -6.43 23.03
CA ASP A 243 22.76 -6.73 23.18
C ASP A 243 23.26 -6.57 24.63
N LYS A 244 22.77 -5.53 25.33
CA LYS A 244 23.25 -5.17 26.67
C LYS A 244 22.26 -5.51 27.78
N GLY A 245 21.01 -5.81 27.41
CA GLY A 245 19.92 -6.07 28.36
C GLY A 245 19.27 -4.83 28.91
N ASP A 246 19.80 -3.63 28.63
CA ASP A 246 19.28 -2.38 29.13
C ASP A 246 19.55 -1.25 28.12
N ALA A 247 18.63 -0.31 27.97
CA ALA A 247 18.79 0.88 27.14
C ALA A 247 19.04 2.11 28.01
N THR A 248 20.24 2.66 27.95
CA THR A 248 20.66 3.76 28.82
C THR A 248 20.61 5.14 28.15
N SER A 249 20.36 5.17 26.85
CA SER A 249 20.31 6.40 26.05
C SER A 249 19.47 6.21 24.79
N SER A 250 19.04 7.31 24.23
CA SER A 250 18.48 7.36 22.87
C SER A 250 19.17 8.47 22.07
N ILE A 251 19.35 8.23 20.76
CA ILE A 251 19.91 9.22 19.84
C ILE A 251 19.07 10.49 19.91
N GLN A 252 19.68 11.60 20.34
CA GLN A 252 18.99 12.88 20.40
C GLN A 252 18.88 13.50 19.01
N LYS A 253 17.70 14.07 18.72
CA LYS A 253 17.47 14.81 17.48
C LYS A 253 18.49 15.92 17.30
N GLY A 254 19.38 15.80 16.32
CA GLY A 254 20.32 16.84 15.96
C GLY A 254 19.59 18.06 15.39
N LYS A 255 20.12 19.26 15.62
CA LYS A 255 19.67 20.47 14.94
C LYS A 255 20.37 20.61 13.59
N LEU A 256 19.61 20.83 12.54
CA LEU A 256 20.16 21.22 11.24
C LEU A 256 20.56 22.69 11.32
N LYS A 257 21.87 22.94 11.42
CA LYS A 257 22.40 24.30 11.32
C LYS A 257 22.49 24.64 9.82
N THR A 258 21.66 25.53 9.36
CA THR A 258 21.64 25.99 7.97
C THR A 258 22.86 26.86 7.60
N GLY A 259 23.64 27.28 8.60
CA GLY A 259 24.75 28.23 8.41
C GLY A 259 24.30 29.69 8.15
N ALA A 260 23.01 29.94 8.02
CA ALA A 260 22.44 31.27 7.84
C ALA A 260 21.92 31.80 9.19
N SER A 261 22.48 32.91 9.67
CA SER A 261 22.12 33.53 10.94
C SER A 261 20.69 34.06 11.01
N THR A 262 20.01 34.15 9.86
CA THR A 262 18.63 34.64 9.73
C THR A 262 17.58 33.52 9.74
N LEU A 263 18.00 32.26 9.65
CA LEU A 263 17.10 31.11 9.70
C LEU A 263 17.15 30.46 11.09
N PRO A 264 16.00 30.11 11.69
CA PRO A 264 16.01 29.35 12.93
C PRO A 264 16.65 27.98 12.72
N ASP A 265 17.26 27.44 13.78
CA ASP A 265 17.72 26.05 13.80
C ASP A 265 16.52 25.14 13.57
N LEU A 266 16.55 24.33 12.51
CA LEU A 266 15.54 23.32 12.24
C LEU A 266 15.89 22.03 12.99
N ASN A 267 14.94 21.47 13.71
CA ASN A 267 15.12 20.13 14.26
C ASN A 267 15.22 19.15 13.07
N LYS A 268 16.28 18.34 13.04
CA LYS A 268 16.30 17.20 12.11
C LYS A 268 15.10 16.32 12.45
N ASP A 269 14.31 15.99 11.44
CA ASP A 269 13.28 14.98 11.58
C ASP A 269 13.99 13.63 11.82
N ALA A 270 13.77 13.01 12.98
CA ALA A 270 14.33 11.71 13.29
C ALA A 270 13.52 10.58 12.65
N THR A 271 12.39 10.91 12.02
CA THR A 271 11.58 10.00 11.26
C THR A 271 12.00 10.09 9.79
N ASP A 272 13.10 9.43 9.45
CA ASP A 272 13.42 9.20 8.05
C ASP A 272 12.34 8.27 7.48
N ARG A 273 11.63 8.73 6.44
CA ARG A 273 10.62 7.92 5.78
C ARG A 273 11.32 6.94 4.84
N ASN A 274 11.43 5.69 5.24
CA ASN A 274 11.81 4.65 4.29
C ASN A 274 10.60 4.33 3.39
N ARG A 275 10.58 4.92 2.19
CA ARG A 275 9.49 4.77 1.21
C ARG A 275 9.33 3.35 0.70
N THR A 276 10.30 2.46 0.93
CA THR A 276 10.26 1.06 0.52
C THR A 276 9.70 0.13 1.60
N SER A 277 9.52 0.60 2.84
CA SER A 277 8.99 -0.23 3.93
C SER A 277 7.48 -0.40 3.83
N PRO A 278 6.94 -1.63 3.96
CA PRO A 278 5.50 -1.87 3.97
C PRO A 278 4.81 -1.44 5.27
N PHE A 279 5.54 -1.39 6.38
CA PHE A 279 5.00 -1.02 7.70
C PHE A 279 6.01 -0.16 8.44
N ALA A 280 5.82 1.16 8.41
CA ALA A 280 6.79 2.12 8.90
C ALA A 280 6.27 2.87 10.14
N PHE A 281 7.12 2.97 11.17
CA PHE A 281 6.87 3.85 12.31
C PHE A 281 7.17 5.30 11.93
N THR A 282 6.20 6.20 12.10
CA THR A 282 6.30 7.60 11.69
C THR A 282 6.04 8.56 12.87
N GLY A 283 6.74 8.33 13.97
CA GLY A 283 6.79 9.23 15.13
C GLY A 283 5.78 8.92 16.24
N ASN A 284 4.52 8.66 15.93
CA ASN A 284 3.47 8.31 16.91
C ASN A 284 2.37 7.43 16.31
N LYS A 285 2.66 6.77 15.20
CA LYS A 285 1.76 5.91 14.44
C LYS A 285 2.55 4.97 13.55
N PHE A 286 1.92 3.91 13.09
CA PHE A 286 2.43 3.08 12.01
C PHE A 286 1.71 3.38 10.71
N GLU A 287 2.44 3.44 9.62
CA GLU A 287 1.96 3.61 8.27
C GLU A 287 2.01 2.27 7.53
N PHE A 288 0.85 1.67 7.28
CA PHE A 288 0.74 0.46 6.46
C PHE A 288 0.50 0.86 5.01
N ARG A 289 1.48 0.58 4.13
CA ARG A 289 1.60 1.16 2.79
C ARG A 289 1.13 0.27 1.66
N MET A 290 0.61 -0.92 1.96
CA MET A 290 0.31 -1.93 0.94
C MET A 290 -1.11 -1.85 0.38
N VAL A 291 -2.06 -1.21 1.04
CA VAL A 291 -3.47 -1.21 0.60
C VAL A 291 -3.61 -0.57 -0.78
N GLY A 292 -4.35 -1.23 -1.67
CA GLY A 292 -4.61 -0.75 -3.02
C GLY A 292 -5.53 0.48 -3.08
N SER A 293 -5.40 1.28 -4.13
CA SER A 293 -6.19 2.50 -4.31
C SER A 293 -7.69 2.21 -4.44
N SER A 294 -8.07 1.11 -5.07
CA SER A 294 -9.48 0.72 -5.25
C SER A 294 -10.06 0.01 -4.04
N ASP A 295 -9.21 -0.52 -3.14
CA ASP A 295 -9.62 -1.35 -2.03
C ASP A 295 -10.32 -0.57 -0.91
N SER A 296 -11.09 -1.29 -0.09
CA SER A 296 -11.48 -0.83 1.24
C SER A 296 -10.31 -0.96 2.21
N ILE A 297 -10.16 0.01 3.11
CA ILE A 297 -9.19 -0.09 4.20
C ILE A 297 -9.66 -1.03 5.33
N ALA A 298 -10.89 -1.54 5.28
CA ALA A 298 -11.46 -2.39 6.34
C ALA A 298 -10.66 -3.68 6.57
N PRO A 299 -10.29 -4.49 5.54
CA PRO A 299 -9.54 -5.73 5.76
C PRO A 299 -8.22 -5.50 6.48
N ALA A 300 -7.42 -4.53 6.04
CA ALA A 300 -6.14 -4.19 6.65
C ALA A 300 -6.30 -3.79 8.13
N ASN A 301 -7.27 -2.92 8.43
CA ASN A 301 -7.49 -2.47 9.80
C ASN A 301 -8.09 -3.58 10.69
N VAL A 302 -8.96 -4.45 10.16
CA VAL A 302 -9.48 -5.60 10.91
C VAL A 302 -8.37 -6.57 11.27
N VAL A 303 -7.50 -6.90 10.32
CA VAL A 303 -6.35 -7.77 10.56
C VAL A 303 -5.42 -7.12 11.58
N LEU A 304 -4.98 -5.88 11.35
CA LEU A 304 -4.03 -5.18 12.21
C LEU A 304 -4.54 -5.08 13.65
N ASN A 305 -5.78 -4.65 13.85
CA ASN A 305 -6.39 -4.58 15.18
C ASN A 305 -6.45 -5.95 15.88
N THR A 306 -6.72 -7.03 15.14
CA THR A 306 -6.90 -8.36 15.72
C THR A 306 -5.58 -9.03 16.07
N ILE A 307 -4.56 -8.95 15.17
CA ILE A 307 -3.23 -9.53 15.46
C ILE A 307 -2.54 -8.81 16.62
N VAL A 308 -2.72 -7.48 16.72
CA VAL A 308 -2.19 -6.70 17.85
C VAL A 308 -2.96 -7.02 19.14
N ALA A 309 -4.28 -7.20 19.07
CA ALA A 309 -5.07 -7.65 20.22
C ALA A 309 -4.64 -9.03 20.72
N GLU A 310 -4.31 -9.97 19.81
CA GLU A 310 -3.77 -11.28 20.19
C GLU A 310 -2.44 -11.14 20.93
N SER A 311 -1.53 -10.36 20.39
CA SER A 311 -0.22 -10.11 21.02
C SER A 311 -0.37 -9.46 22.40
N PHE A 312 -1.24 -8.46 22.53
CA PHE A 312 -1.53 -7.82 23.81
C PHE A 312 -2.14 -8.80 24.82
N LYS A 313 -3.04 -9.68 24.36
CA LYS A 313 -3.62 -10.71 25.22
C LYS A 313 -2.56 -11.68 25.73
N GLU A 314 -1.72 -12.22 24.85
CA GLU A 314 -0.66 -13.18 25.22
C GLU A 314 0.32 -12.56 26.23
N ILE A 315 0.69 -11.29 26.04
CA ILE A 315 1.59 -10.55 26.94
C ILE A 315 0.88 -10.28 28.30
N ALA A 316 -0.37 -9.84 28.28
CA ALA A 316 -1.10 -9.60 29.50
C ALA A 316 -1.32 -10.89 30.31
N ASP A 317 -1.63 -12.01 29.64
CA ASP A 317 -1.80 -13.31 30.28
C ASP A 317 -0.50 -13.78 30.97
N GLU A 318 0.70 -13.45 30.41
CA GLU A 318 2.01 -13.80 30.98
C GLU A 318 2.41 -12.86 32.13
N LEU A 319 2.05 -11.57 32.06
CA LEU A 319 2.46 -10.56 33.05
C LEU A 319 1.51 -10.42 34.24
N GLU A 320 0.19 -10.69 34.06
CA GLU A 320 -0.81 -10.57 35.13
C GLU A 320 -0.47 -11.52 36.29
N GLY A 321 -0.35 -10.95 37.49
CA GLY A 321 -0.03 -11.71 38.69
C GLY A 321 1.47 -11.81 39.00
N SER A 322 2.35 -11.16 38.23
CA SER A 322 3.78 -11.09 38.55
C SER A 322 4.01 -10.35 39.89
N GLU A 323 4.88 -10.88 40.73
CA GLU A 323 5.22 -10.28 42.04
C GLU A 323 6.02 -9.00 41.88
N ASP A 324 6.95 -8.97 40.90
CA ASP A 324 7.72 -7.79 40.49
C ASP A 324 7.33 -7.40 39.05
N MET A 325 6.32 -6.57 38.94
CA MET A 325 5.80 -6.12 37.65
C MET A 325 6.84 -5.37 36.83
N GLN A 326 7.68 -4.55 37.47
CA GLN A 326 8.67 -3.74 36.75
C GLN A 326 9.74 -4.63 36.11
N MET A 327 10.25 -5.60 36.85
CA MET A 327 11.21 -6.57 36.33
C MET A 327 10.57 -7.43 35.23
N ALA A 328 9.34 -7.94 35.44
CA ALA A 328 8.63 -8.76 34.48
C ALA A 328 8.37 -8.03 33.15
N VAL A 329 7.98 -6.76 33.19
CA VAL A 329 7.80 -5.93 31.99
C VAL A 329 9.13 -5.72 31.28
N HIS A 330 10.21 -5.43 31.99
CA HIS A 330 11.55 -5.25 31.41
C HIS A 330 12.01 -6.54 30.67
N ASP A 331 11.90 -7.68 31.32
CA ASP A 331 12.28 -8.97 30.74
C ASP A 331 11.40 -9.33 29.54
N MET A 332 10.11 -9.01 29.59
CA MET A 332 9.19 -9.20 28.48
C MET A 332 9.59 -8.34 27.28
N ILE A 333 9.90 -7.06 27.47
CA ILE A 333 10.35 -6.17 26.38
C ILE A 333 11.60 -6.74 25.71
N LYS A 334 12.61 -7.14 26.51
CA LYS A 334 13.83 -7.76 26.00
C LYS A 334 13.54 -9.03 25.19
N LYS A 335 12.69 -9.91 25.72
CA LYS A 335 12.26 -11.14 25.05
C LYS A 335 11.58 -10.84 23.72
N LEU A 336 10.61 -9.92 23.70
CA LEU A 336 9.89 -9.54 22.48
C LEU A 336 10.82 -9.00 21.39
N PHE A 337 11.74 -8.11 21.74
CA PHE A 337 12.69 -7.57 20.79
C PHE A 337 13.67 -8.63 20.28
N THR A 338 14.17 -9.50 21.16
CA THR A 338 15.08 -10.58 20.77
C THR A 338 14.40 -11.57 19.82
N ASP A 339 13.19 -12.01 20.16
CA ASP A 339 12.50 -13.08 19.42
C ASP A 339 11.95 -12.58 18.06
N HIS A 340 11.59 -11.31 17.95
CA HIS A 340 10.88 -10.74 16.80
C HIS A 340 11.65 -9.68 16.02
N HIS A 341 12.93 -9.43 16.35
CA HIS A 341 13.76 -8.44 15.61
C HIS A 341 13.92 -8.79 14.13
N ARG A 342 13.77 -10.06 13.76
CA ARG A 342 13.91 -10.50 12.37
C ARG A 342 13.00 -9.77 11.37
N VAL A 343 11.86 -9.21 11.82
CA VAL A 343 10.93 -8.46 10.98
C VAL A 343 11.37 -7.00 10.77
N VAL A 344 12.31 -6.48 11.58
CA VAL A 344 12.80 -5.10 11.47
C VAL A 344 13.81 -4.98 10.32
N PHE A 345 13.57 -4.01 9.43
CA PHE A 345 14.46 -3.70 8.34
C PHE A 345 14.38 -2.21 7.98
N ASN A 346 15.53 -1.51 8.09
CA ASN A 346 15.63 -0.07 7.80
C ASN A 346 16.31 0.24 6.46
N GLY A 347 16.67 -0.79 5.69
CA GLY A 347 17.36 -0.66 4.40
C GLY A 347 16.43 -0.50 3.20
N ASN A 348 17.00 -0.63 2.01
CA ASN A 348 16.26 -0.57 0.75
C ASN A 348 15.48 -1.88 0.50
N GLY A 349 14.15 -1.83 0.65
CA GLY A 349 13.25 -2.97 0.44
C GLY A 349 13.15 -3.50 -1.00
N TYR A 350 13.67 -2.75 -1.98
CA TYR A 350 13.65 -3.17 -3.39
C TYR A 350 14.89 -3.96 -3.82
N SER A 351 15.90 -4.05 -2.96
CA SER A 351 17.16 -4.71 -3.33
C SER A 351 17.04 -6.23 -3.33
N ASP A 352 17.78 -6.90 -4.23
CA ASP A 352 17.87 -8.35 -4.29
C ASP A 352 18.51 -8.91 -3.02
N GLU A 353 19.42 -8.16 -2.39
CA GLU A 353 20.05 -8.48 -1.12
C GLU A 353 19.01 -8.58 0.00
N TRP A 354 17.99 -7.68 -0.01
CA TRP A 354 16.90 -7.78 0.94
C TRP A 354 16.04 -9.03 0.73
N VAL A 355 15.75 -9.38 -0.51
CA VAL A 355 14.98 -10.61 -0.81
C VAL A 355 15.71 -11.83 -0.26
N ALA A 356 17.03 -11.95 -0.49
CA ALA A 356 17.83 -13.04 0.02
C ALA A 356 17.93 -13.05 1.56
N GLU A 357 18.08 -11.86 2.16
CA GLU A 357 18.13 -11.72 3.62
C GLU A 357 16.78 -12.05 4.28
N ALA A 358 15.68 -11.64 3.69
CA ALA A 358 14.34 -11.94 4.19
C ALA A 358 14.07 -13.47 4.15
N GLU A 359 14.49 -14.16 3.08
CA GLU A 359 14.43 -15.62 2.99
C GLU A 359 15.27 -16.26 4.09
N ARG A 360 16.51 -15.80 4.31
CA ARG A 360 17.38 -16.28 5.40
C ARG A 360 16.74 -16.08 6.78
N ARG A 361 16.02 -14.99 6.99
CA ARG A 361 15.26 -14.71 8.23
C ARG A 361 13.97 -15.50 8.34
N GLY A 362 13.55 -16.23 7.30
CA GLY A 362 12.29 -16.98 7.25
C GLY A 362 11.04 -16.08 7.14
N LEU A 363 11.20 -14.89 6.57
CA LEU A 363 10.07 -13.99 6.30
C LEU A 363 9.38 -14.40 4.99
N PRO A 364 8.03 -14.47 4.95
CA PRO A 364 7.30 -14.84 3.75
C PRO A 364 7.40 -13.76 2.66
N ASN A 365 7.61 -14.21 1.41
CA ASN A 365 7.56 -13.36 0.23
C ASN A 365 6.39 -13.79 -0.66
N ILE A 366 5.21 -13.24 -0.39
CA ILE A 366 3.95 -13.63 -1.04
C ILE A 366 3.65 -12.65 -2.17
N LYS A 367 3.99 -13.02 -3.40
CA LYS A 367 3.97 -12.12 -4.55
C LYS A 367 2.59 -11.94 -5.17
N SER A 368 1.69 -12.90 -5.03
CA SER A 368 0.37 -12.87 -5.68
C SER A 368 -0.78 -12.92 -4.69
N MET A 369 -1.93 -12.38 -5.10
CA MET A 369 -3.19 -12.53 -4.38
C MET A 369 -3.59 -13.99 -4.21
N VAL A 370 -3.38 -14.81 -5.24
CA VAL A 370 -3.73 -16.26 -5.21
C VAL A 370 -2.99 -16.99 -4.09
N GLU A 371 -1.70 -16.68 -3.89
CA GLU A 371 -0.91 -17.24 -2.78
C GLU A 371 -1.35 -16.69 -1.42
N ALA A 372 -1.65 -15.38 -1.36
CA ALA A 372 -1.96 -14.70 -0.12
C ALA A 372 -3.30 -15.16 0.50
N VAL A 373 -4.33 -15.36 -0.31
CA VAL A 373 -5.70 -15.68 0.13
C VAL A 373 -5.76 -16.92 1.03
N GLY A 374 -4.87 -17.90 0.81
CA GLY A 374 -4.77 -19.10 1.65
C GLY A 374 -4.52 -18.80 3.13
N SER A 375 -3.94 -17.65 3.47
CA SER A 375 -3.68 -17.24 4.86
C SER A 375 -4.95 -16.99 5.67
N LEU A 376 -6.08 -16.67 5.03
CA LEU A 376 -7.38 -16.47 5.69
C LEU A 376 -7.92 -17.72 6.37
N VAL A 377 -7.65 -18.89 5.79
CA VAL A 377 -8.24 -20.16 6.20
C VAL A 377 -7.26 -21.08 6.94
N LYS A 378 -6.10 -20.57 7.30
CA LYS A 378 -5.15 -21.30 8.16
C LYS A 378 -5.75 -21.56 9.53
N PRO A 379 -5.53 -22.72 10.16
CA PRO A 379 -6.08 -23.07 11.47
C PRO A 379 -5.78 -22.03 12.56
N GLU A 380 -4.55 -21.48 12.58
CA GLU A 380 -4.16 -20.43 13.52
C GLU A 380 -4.91 -19.12 13.28
N THR A 381 -5.16 -18.74 12.03
CA THR A 381 -5.95 -17.55 11.66
C THR A 381 -7.39 -17.70 12.08
N VAL A 382 -8.00 -18.85 11.79
CA VAL A 382 -9.38 -19.17 12.19
C VAL A 382 -9.50 -19.11 13.72
N LYS A 383 -8.61 -19.78 14.44
CA LYS A 383 -8.61 -19.81 15.91
C LYS A 383 -8.50 -18.40 16.51
N MET A 384 -7.64 -17.56 15.95
CA MET A 384 -7.47 -16.18 16.40
C MET A 384 -8.76 -15.38 16.19
N PHE A 385 -9.32 -15.36 14.98
CA PHE A 385 -10.51 -14.58 14.70
C PHE A 385 -11.73 -15.04 15.47
N GLU A 386 -11.94 -16.36 15.63
CA GLU A 386 -13.02 -16.91 16.46
C GLU A 386 -12.82 -16.59 17.94
N GLY A 387 -11.57 -16.68 18.42
CA GLY A 387 -11.21 -16.37 19.82
C GLY A 387 -11.54 -14.94 20.23
N PHE A 388 -11.49 -13.99 19.29
CA PHE A 388 -11.89 -12.60 19.51
C PHE A 388 -13.33 -12.29 19.01
N GLY A 389 -14.05 -13.26 18.50
CA GLY A 389 -15.41 -13.08 17.97
C GLY A 389 -15.46 -12.15 16.75
N VAL A 390 -14.36 -12.02 16.01
CA VAL A 390 -14.25 -11.11 14.85
C VAL A 390 -14.87 -11.75 13.62
N PHE A 391 -14.41 -12.94 13.25
CA PHE A 391 -14.96 -13.78 12.18
C PHE A 391 -15.10 -15.23 12.65
N THR A 392 -16.07 -15.93 12.10
CA THR A 392 -16.20 -17.39 12.17
C THR A 392 -15.41 -18.05 11.05
N GLU A 393 -15.11 -19.34 11.17
CA GLU A 393 -14.49 -20.14 10.12
C GLU A 393 -15.29 -20.06 8.80
N ALA A 394 -16.63 -20.12 8.88
CA ALA A 394 -17.51 -20.02 7.71
C ALA A 394 -17.40 -18.66 7.00
N GLU A 395 -17.30 -17.55 7.75
CA GLU A 395 -17.10 -16.22 7.20
C GLU A 395 -15.72 -16.09 6.53
N LEU A 396 -14.66 -16.68 7.08
CA LEU A 396 -13.32 -16.66 6.50
C LEU A 396 -13.24 -17.48 5.22
N LYS A 397 -13.81 -18.69 5.19
CA LYS A 397 -13.91 -19.53 3.99
C LYS A 397 -14.66 -18.82 2.86
N SER A 398 -15.81 -18.24 3.17
CA SER A 398 -16.60 -17.48 2.18
C SER A 398 -15.80 -16.29 1.61
N ARG A 399 -15.04 -15.57 2.44
CA ARG A 399 -14.18 -14.48 1.98
C ARG A 399 -13.08 -14.96 1.05
N ALA A 400 -12.44 -16.08 1.37
CA ALA A 400 -11.41 -16.67 0.53
C ALA A 400 -11.97 -17.07 -0.84
N GLU A 401 -13.14 -17.75 -0.87
CA GLU A 401 -13.81 -18.13 -2.11
C GLU A 401 -14.18 -16.92 -2.98
N ILE A 402 -14.75 -15.87 -2.36
CA ILE A 402 -15.09 -14.62 -3.05
C ILE A 402 -13.85 -13.96 -3.65
N LYS A 403 -12.72 -13.95 -2.94
CA LYS A 403 -11.46 -13.38 -3.43
C LYS A 403 -10.92 -14.16 -4.64
N TYR A 404 -10.91 -15.49 -4.58
CA TYR A 404 -10.50 -16.32 -5.74
C TYR A 404 -11.43 -16.12 -6.94
N GLU A 405 -12.74 -16.04 -6.72
CA GLU A 405 -13.69 -15.78 -7.78
C GLU A 405 -13.48 -14.38 -8.40
N ALA A 406 -13.26 -13.35 -7.57
CA ALA A 406 -13.00 -12.00 -8.02
C ALA A 406 -11.72 -11.92 -8.87
N TYR A 407 -10.64 -12.59 -8.42
CA TYR A 407 -9.38 -12.69 -9.17
C TYR A 407 -9.61 -13.31 -10.55
N SER A 408 -10.24 -14.48 -10.58
CA SER A 408 -10.51 -15.20 -11.83
C SER A 408 -11.37 -14.38 -12.81
N LYS A 409 -12.39 -13.69 -12.30
CA LYS A 409 -13.24 -12.81 -13.11
C LYS A 409 -12.46 -11.61 -13.67
N ALA A 410 -11.63 -10.96 -12.85
CA ALA A 410 -10.84 -9.81 -13.29
C ALA A 410 -9.86 -10.20 -14.40
N ILE A 411 -9.07 -11.24 -14.21
CA ILE A 411 -8.12 -11.73 -15.21
C ILE A 411 -8.83 -12.19 -16.50
N ASN A 412 -10.00 -12.82 -16.38
CA ASN A 412 -10.79 -13.22 -17.55
C ASN A 412 -11.33 -12.01 -18.33
N ILE A 413 -11.76 -10.94 -17.63
CA ILE A 413 -12.19 -9.70 -18.29
C ILE A 413 -11.01 -9.04 -19.01
N GLU A 414 -9.82 -8.98 -18.38
CA GLU A 414 -8.60 -8.46 -19.02
C GLU A 414 -8.26 -9.24 -20.28
N ALA A 415 -8.21 -10.57 -20.20
CA ALA A 415 -7.90 -11.43 -21.34
C ALA A 415 -8.90 -11.25 -22.50
N LYS A 416 -10.19 -11.22 -22.20
CA LYS A 416 -11.24 -10.98 -23.22
C LYS A 416 -11.13 -9.58 -23.83
N THR A 417 -10.80 -8.57 -23.04
CA THR A 417 -10.59 -7.19 -23.52
C THR A 417 -9.37 -7.12 -24.44
N MET A 418 -8.27 -7.80 -24.08
CA MET A 418 -7.09 -7.90 -24.94
C MET A 418 -7.41 -8.54 -26.29
N ILE A 419 -8.15 -9.65 -26.28
CA ILE A 419 -8.57 -10.35 -27.52
C ILE A 419 -9.44 -9.44 -28.40
N ASP A 420 -10.40 -8.74 -27.79
CA ASP A 420 -11.29 -7.83 -28.50
C ASP A 420 -10.54 -6.67 -29.14
N MET A 421 -9.69 -6.00 -28.37
CA MET A 421 -8.87 -4.87 -28.86
C MET A 421 -7.86 -5.31 -29.90
N ALA A 422 -7.17 -6.44 -29.70
CA ALA A 422 -6.24 -6.99 -30.66
C ALA A 422 -6.92 -7.27 -32.01
N GLY A 423 -8.10 -7.96 -31.97
CA GLY A 423 -8.81 -8.37 -33.18
C GLY A 423 -9.50 -7.22 -33.94
N LYS A 424 -10.03 -6.23 -33.21
CA LYS A 424 -10.88 -5.19 -33.81
C LYS A 424 -10.17 -3.85 -34.05
N GLU A 425 -9.09 -3.59 -33.35
CA GLU A 425 -8.40 -2.28 -33.37
C GLU A 425 -6.95 -2.40 -33.81
N ILE A 426 -6.13 -3.23 -33.14
CA ILE A 426 -4.67 -3.21 -33.33
C ILE A 426 -4.26 -3.97 -34.59
N ILE A 427 -4.73 -5.20 -34.77
CA ILE A 427 -4.42 -5.99 -35.99
C ILE A 427 -4.87 -5.28 -37.25
N PRO A 428 -6.11 -4.72 -37.37
CA PRO A 428 -6.51 -3.92 -38.52
C PRO A 428 -5.61 -2.70 -38.76
N ALA A 429 -5.19 -1.99 -37.70
CA ALA A 429 -4.27 -0.85 -37.85
C ALA A 429 -2.90 -1.27 -38.37
N ILE A 430 -2.36 -2.39 -37.89
CA ILE A 430 -1.07 -2.94 -38.40
C ILE A 430 -1.20 -3.34 -39.88
N ILE A 431 -2.31 -3.98 -40.26
CA ILE A 431 -2.58 -4.37 -41.66
C ILE A 431 -2.62 -3.12 -42.55
N SER A 432 -3.29 -2.05 -42.12
CA SER A 432 -3.32 -0.80 -42.84
C SER A 432 -1.91 -0.22 -43.06
N TYR A 433 -1.12 -0.18 -41.99
CA TYR A 433 0.25 0.35 -42.00
C TYR A 433 1.18 -0.51 -42.89
N THR A 434 1.08 -1.85 -42.84
CA THR A 434 1.85 -2.74 -43.72
C THR A 434 1.49 -2.53 -45.20
N THR A 435 0.21 -2.22 -45.50
CA THR A 435 -0.24 -1.88 -46.85
C THR A 435 0.39 -0.58 -47.34
N GLU A 436 0.46 0.47 -46.51
CA GLU A 436 1.14 1.73 -46.79
C GLU A 436 2.63 1.52 -47.05
N LEU A 437 3.31 0.71 -46.21
CA LEU A 437 4.71 0.36 -46.38
C LEU A 437 4.97 -0.40 -47.72
N ALA A 438 4.11 -1.37 -48.02
CA ALA A 438 4.22 -2.14 -49.30
C ALA A 438 4.09 -1.23 -50.52
N ASN A 439 3.13 -0.31 -50.51
CA ASN A 439 2.95 0.68 -51.56
C ASN A 439 4.16 1.62 -51.66
N SER A 440 4.75 2.04 -50.52
CA SER A 440 5.96 2.84 -50.48
C SER A 440 7.16 2.10 -51.12
N VAL A 441 7.35 0.82 -50.77
CA VAL A 441 8.40 -0.02 -51.38
C VAL A 441 8.27 -0.08 -52.89
N LEU A 442 7.04 -0.29 -53.40
CA LEU A 442 6.77 -0.36 -54.83
C LEU A 442 7.05 0.98 -55.53
N SER A 443 6.51 2.07 -55.01
CA SER A 443 6.66 3.42 -55.59
C SER A 443 8.11 3.91 -55.61
N VAL A 444 8.89 3.66 -54.57
CA VAL A 444 10.32 4.03 -54.49
C VAL A 444 11.14 3.24 -55.51
N LYS A 445 10.86 1.93 -55.64
CA LYS A 445 11.52 1.09 -56.67
C LYS A 445 11.17 1.53 -58.07
N GLU A 446 9.91 1.84 -58.36
CA GLU A 446 9.47 2.37 -59.68
C GLU A 446 10.14 3.70 -60.02
N ALA A 447 10.40 4.54 -59.03
CA ALA A 447 11.16 5.79 -59.19
C ALA A 447 12.68 5.59 -59.39
N GLY A 448 13.16 4.33 -59.34
CA GLY A 448 14.58 3.98 -59.50
C GLY A 448 15.44 4.28 -58.27
N ALA A 449 14.83 4.45 -57.12
CA ALA A 449 15.53 4.69 -55.85
C ALA A 449 15.63 3.43 -54.98
N ASP A 450 16.51 3.47 -53.98
CA ASP A 450 16.67 2.38 -53.02
C ASP A 450 15.51 2.36 -52.02
N ALA A 451 14.81 1.24 -51.93
CA ALA A 451 13.69 1.00 -51.02
C ALA A 451 14.01 -0.02 -49.89
N SER A 452 15.28 -0.24 -49.61
CA SER A 452 15.72 -1.24 -48.63
C SER A 452 15.17 -0.95 -47.25
N VAL A 453 15.23 0.31 -46.78
CA VAL A 453 14.74 0.71 -45.43
C VAL A 453 13.24 0.43 -45.29
N GLN A 454 12.42 0.79 -46.29
CA GLN A 454 10.98 0.54 -46.26
C GLN A 454 10.67 -0.96 -46.28
N ALA A 455 11.44 -1.76 -47.02
CA ALA A 455 11.30 -3.21 -47.10
C ALA A 455 11.67 -3.89 -45.77
N ASP A 456 12.71 -3.42 -45.09
CA ASP A 456 13.12 -3.92 -43.79
C ASP A 456 12.04 -3.64 -42.73
N ILE A 457 11.51 -2.42 -42.67
CA ILE A 457 10.39 -2.06 -41.76
C ILE A 457 9.15 -2.89 -42.06
N LEU A 458 8.80 -3.07 -43.35
CA LEU A 458 7.65 -3.93 -43.75
C LEU A 458 7.83 -5.37 -43.27
N THR A 459 9.02 -5.92 -43.40
CA THR A 459 9.35 -7.29 -42.96
C THR A 459 9.22 -7.43 -41.44
N GLU A 460 9.78 -6.49 -40.69
CA GLU A 460 9.74 -6.45 -39.23
C GLU A 460 8.30 -6.35 -38.70
N VAL A 461 7.53 -5.37 -39.21
CA VAL A 461 6.13 -5.15 -38.78
C VAL A 461 5.25 -6.33 -39.16
N SER A 462 5.48 -6.97 -40.31
CA SER A 462 4.77 -8.20 -40.73
C SER A 462 5.09 -9.39 -39.80
N GLY A 463 6.33 -9.46 -39.30
CA GLY A 463 6.76 -10.41 -38.29
C GLY A 463 5.95 -10.24 -36.99
N TYR A 464 5.89 -9.03 -36.46
CA TYR A 464 5.11 -8.69 -35.25
C TYR A 464 3.61 -8.98 -35.42
N LEU A 465 3.04 -8.71 -36.61
CA LEU A 465 1.65 -9.04 -36.88
C LEU A 465 1.38 -10.54 -36.76
N LYS A 466 2.28 -11.37 -37.32
CA LYS A 466 2.17 -12.83 -37.21
C LYS A 466 2.24 -13.32 -35.77
N GLU A 467 3.21 -12.81 -34.99
CA GLU A 467 3.37 -13.15 -33.57
C GLU A 467 2.16 -12.72 -32.75
N MET A 468 1.67 -11.49 -32.93
CA MET A 468 0.48 -10.99 -32.26
C MET A 468 -0.76 -11.81 -32.58
N LYS A 469 -0.96 -12.20 -33.81
CA LYS A 469 -2.08 -13.06 -34.21
C LYS A 469 -2.02 -14.44 -33.56
N ALA A 470 -0.84 -15.03 -33.48
CA ALA A 470 -0.62 -16.32 -32.84
C ALA A 470 -0.86 -16.23 -31.31
N ALA A 471 -0.30 -15.20 -30.66
CA ALA A 471 -0.48 -14.98 -29.23
C ALA A 471 -1.95 -14.73 -28.87
N SER A 472 -2.67 -13.91 -29.65
CA SER A 472 -4.09 -13.65 -29.46
C SER A 472 -4.96 -14.92 -29.64
N ALA A 473 -4.62 -15.77 -30.61
CA ALA A 473 -5.31 -17.05 -30.80
C ALA A 473 -5.10 -18.01 -29.61
N LYS A 474 -3.84 -18.11 -29.12
CA LYS A 474 -3.51 -18.92 -27.94
C LYS A 474 -4.23 -18.42 -26.68
N LEU A 475 -4.28 -17.10 -26.48
CA LEU A 475 -5.01 -16.51 -25.36
C LEU A 475 -6.53 -16.82 -25.45
N ALA A 476 -7.12 -16.71 -26.66
CA ALA A 476 -8.53 -17.03 -26.87
C ALA A 476 -8.84 -18.50 -26.56
N GLU A 477 -7.95 -19.41 -26.92
CA GLU A 477 -8.05 -20.84 -26.61
C GLU A 477 -8.02 -21.10 -25.11
N THR A 478 -7.06 -20.45 -24.39
CA THR A 478 -6.94 -20.56 -22.93
C THR A 478 -8.17 -20.01 -22.19
N VAL A 479 -8.78 -18.93 -22.69
CA VAL A 479 -9.99 -18.33 -22.08
C VAL A 479 -11.26 -19.15 -22.33
N ALA A 480 -11.25 -20.00 -23.35
CA ALA A 480 -12.40 -20.88 -23.69
C ALA A 480 -12.44 -22.16 -22.84
N THR A 481 -11.33 -22.53 -22.18
CA THR A 481 -11.23 -23.68 -21.27
C THR A 481 -11.60 -23.30 -19.85
#